data_320c164959d0741593d8773e975617f0
#
_entry.id   320c164959d0741593d8773e975617f0
#
_cell.length_a   1.000
_cell.length_b   1.000
_cell.length_c   1.000
_cell.angle_alpha   90.00
_cell.angle_beta   90.00
_cell.angle_gamma   90.00
#
_symmetry.space_group_name_H-M   'P 1'
#
loop_
_entity.id
_entity.type
_entity.pdbx_description
1 polymer ?
#
loop_
_entity_poly.entity_id
_entity_poly.type
_entity_poly.pdbx_seq_one_letter_code
_entity_poly.pdbx_strand_id
1 'polypeptide(L)'
;MRRFSRVRTLLLRLEWPTILAIVLVVAAIALAVWPLAPRQGTTPASTTTAAPPLPPGPPWIHGRADARFTVTLYADLECPYCQGYFPQLKRWIDANPDVNLQWHHLPLAMHEPAAGNEARLAECAGEVEGQVGFWKAVEWIYGHTQGEGQGLQAGATYPGMTPALQACLGSPRPQEVVQRQTEEAQRARVSGTPSLQLQDRRTGKAMTLAGPIEDDALLSAMDLLTHSEK
;
A
#
# COMPACT_ATOMS: atom_id res chain seq x y z
N MET A 1 18.08 27.00 -65.40
CA MET A 1 17.00 26.29 -66.17
C MET A 1 17.65 25.32 -67.10
N ARG A 2 17.57 23.99 -66.90
CA ARG A 2 17.88 22.83 -67.76
C ARG A 2 18.53 21.68 -66.98
N ARG A 3 17.75 20.97 -66.10
CA ARG A 3 18.14 19.65 -65.58
C ARG A 3 16.95 18.74 -65.21
N PHE A 4 15.75 19.02 -65.70
CA PHE A 4 14.57 18.17 -65.38
C PHE A 4 14.05 17.34 -66.57
N SER A 5 14.83 17.19 -67.62
CA SER A 5 14.34 16.56 -68.86
C SER A 5 14.86 15.12 -69.11
N ARG A 6 15.62 14.49 -68.20
CA ARG A 6 16.17 13.15 -68.53
C ARG A 6 15.59 11.98 -67.75
N VAL A 7 14.68 12.23 -66.79
CA VAL A 7 14.09 11.13 -66.01
C VAL A 7 12.79 10.58 -66.65
N ARG A 8 12.18 11.36 -67.57
CA ARG A 8 10.87 11.00 -68.10
C ARG A 8 10.92 10.01 -69.30
N THR A 9 12.10 9.73 -69.82
CA THR A 9 12.28 8.86 -71.03
C THR A 9 12.74 7.43 -70.72
N LEU A 10 13.02 7.11 -69.41
CA LEU A 10 13.44 5.76 -69.04
C LEU A 10 12.28 4.83 -68.68
N LEU A 11 11.10 5.40 -68.38
CA LEU A 11 9.94 4.62 -67.91
C LEU A 11 9.03 4.12 -69.05
N LEU A 12 9.31 4.51 -70.36
CA LEU A 12 8.45 4.18 -71.53
C LEU A 12 8.93 3.00 -72.31
N ARG A 13 9.98 2.25 -71.89
CA ARG A 13 10.46 1.05 -72.55
C ARG A 13 10.47 -0.20 -71.69
N LEU A 14 9.65 -0.23 -70.62
CA LEU A 14 9.44 -1.50 -69.95
C LEU A 14 8.37 -2.28 -70.69
N GLU A 15 8.82 -3.28 -71.49
CA GLU A 15 7.92 -4.17 -72.20
C GLU A 15 6.99 -4.88 -71.24
N TRP A 16 5.70 -5.02 -71.54
CA TRP A 16 4.68 -5.70 -70.78
C TRP A 16 5.16 -7.01 -70.10
N PRO A 17 5.97 -7.86 -70.73
CA PRO A 17 6.48 -9.07 -70.06
C PRO A 17 7.44 -8.80 -68.90
N THR A 18 8.21 -7.70 -68.98
CA THR A 18 9.14 -7.37 -67.87
C THR A 18 8.41 -6.85 -66.62
N ILE A 19 7.32 -6.11 -66.79
CA ILE A 19 6.46 -5.67 -65.72
C ILE A 19 5.78 -6.88 -65.07
N LEU A 20 5.26 -7.81 -65.89
CA LEU A 20 4.62 -9.03 -65.36
C LEU A 20 5.61 -9.90 -64.61
N ALA A 21 6.85 -10.03 -65.08
CA ALA A 21 7.89 -10.78 -64.35
C ALA A 21 8.24 -10.16 -62.98
N ILE A 22 8.34 -8.82 -62.96
CA ILE A 22 8.61 -8.12 -61.67
C ILE A 22 7.46 -8.29 -60.68
N VAL A 23 6.21 -8.20 -61.14
CA VAL A 23 5.01 -8.38 -60.30
C VAL A 23 4.95 -9.81 -59.74
N LEU A 24 5.26 -10.82 -60.59
CA LEU A 24 5.29 -12.21 -60.12
C LEU A 24 6.40 -12.49 -59.13
N VAL A 25 7.58 -11.89 -59.29
CA VAL A 25 8.69 -12.02 -58.33
C VAL A 25 8.34 -11.33 -57.00
N VAL A 26 7.76 -10.14 -57.03
CA VAL A 26 7.32 -9.43 -55.83
C VAL A 26 6.21 -10.21 -55.11
N ALA A 27 5.25 -10.77 -55.83
CA ALA A 27 4.20 -11.62 -55.29
C ALA A 27 4.76 -12.91 -54.64
N ALA A 28 5.74 -13.55 -55.31
CA ALA A 28 6.41 -14.74 -54.77
C ALA A 28 7.20 -14.44 -53.49
N ILE A 29 7.90 -13.30 -53.44
CA ILE A 29 8.61 -12.84 -52.26
C ILE A 29 7.63 -12.50 -51.11
N ALA A 30 6.51 -11.84 -51.43
CA ALA A 30 5.47 -11.54 -50.44
C ALA A 30 4.83 -12.81 -49.86
N LEU A 31 4.60 -13.82 -50.68
CA LEU A 31 4.09 -15.12 -50.23
C LEU A 31 5.12 -15.94 -49.42
N ALA A 32 6.41 -15.80 -49.74
CA ALA A 32 7.47 -16.49 -49.02
C ALA A 32 7.79 -15.85 -47.65
N VAL A 33 7.58 -14.54 -47.51
CA VAL A 33 7.84 -13.78 -46.25
C VAL A 33 6.61 -13.75 -45.35
N TRP A 34 5.40 -13.99 -45.86
CA TRP A 34 4.16 -14.01 -45.12
C TRP A 34 4.18 -14.94 -43.86
N PRO A 35 4.74 -16.17 -43.91
CA PRO A 35 4.83 -17.02 -42.73
C PRO A 35 5.92 -16.59 -41.74
N LEU A 36 6.81 -15.64 -42.14
CA LEU A 36 7.87 -15.11 -41.29
C LEU A 36 7.45 -13.82 -40.55
N ALA A 37 6.25 -13.30 -40.81
CA ALA A 37 5.71 -12.21 -39.98
C ALA A 37 5.61 -12.70 -38.53
N PRO A 38 6.18 -11.99 -37.55
CA PRO A 38 6.04 -12.39 -36.17
C PRO A 38 4.54 -12.45 -35.86
N ARG A 39 4.03 -13.67 -35.61
CA ARG A 39 2.72 -13.81 -34.98
C ARG A 39 2.80 -12.99 -33.72
N GLN A 40 2.10 -11.87 -33.65
CA GLN A 40 1.86 -11.17 -32.42
C GLN A 40 1.24 -12.22 -31.50
N GLY A 41 2.10 -12.82 -30.66
CA GLY A 41 1.62 -13.64 -29.58
C GLY A 41 0.69 -12.73 -28.81
N THR A 42 -0.57 -13.06 -28.80
CA THR A 42 -1.49 -12.55 -27.78
C THR A 42 -0.91 -12.98 -26.46
N THR A 43 -0.02 -12.15 -25.90
CA THR A 43 0.34 -12.24 -24.48
C THR A 43 -1.01 -12.23 -23.77
N PRO A 44 -1.36 -13.28 -23.02
CA PRO A 44 -2.57 -13.20 -22.22
C PRO A 44 -2.39 -11.94 -21.37
N ALA A 45 -3.27 -10.96 -21.56
CA ALA A 45 -3.33 -9.81 -20.70
C ALA A 45 -3.42 -10.38 -19.30
N SER A 46 -2.36 -10.24 -18.52
CA SER A 46 -2.40 -10.54 -17.10
C SER A 46 -3.51 -9.66 -16.56
N THR A 47 -4.66 -10.25 -16.35
CA THR A 47 -5.78 -9.60 -15.70
C THR A 47 -5.27 -9.35 -14.29
N THR A 48 -4.65 -8.20 -14.07
CA THR A 48 -4.34 -7.74 -12.74
C THR A 48 -5.70 -7.54 -12.08
N THR A 49 -6.17 -8.58 -11.41
CA THR A 49 -7.37 -8.48 -10.60
C THR A 49 -7.09 -7.39 -9.59
N ALA A 50 -7.81 -6.28 -9.68
CA ALA A 50 -7.68 -5.20 -8.72
C ALA A 50 -7.88 -5.78 -7.32
N ALA A 51 -7.03 -5.35 -6.37
CA ALA A 51 -7.18 -5.77 -4.99
C ALA A 51 -8.60 -5.44 -4.50
N PRO A 52 -9.20 -6.31 -3.67
CA PRO A 52 -10.50 -6.02 -3.09
C PRO A 52 -10.44 -4.72 -2.29
N PRO A 53 -11.54 -3.93 -2.28
CA PRO A 53 -11.58 -2.69 -1.52
C PRO A 53 -11.37 -2.97 -0.03
N LEU A 54 -10.71 -2.03 0.65
CA LEU A 54 -10.56 -2.07 2.11
C LEU A 54 -11.93 -1.89 2.80
N PRO A 55 -12.12 -2.48 4.00
CA PRO A 55 -13.32 -2.28 4.78
C PRO A 55 -13.49 -0.79 5.14
N PRO A 56 -14.73 -0.29 5.28
CA PRO A 56 -14.97 1.12 5.57
C PRO A 56 -14.63 1.56 7.00
N GLY A 57 -14.41 0.61 7.92
CA GLY A 57 -14.15 0.86 9.33
C GLY A 57 -13.02 0.01 9.89
N PRO A 58 -12.81 0.00 11.22
CA PRO A 58 -11.78 -0.83 11.81
C PRO A 58 -11.98 -2.33 11.53
N PRO A 59 -10.87 -3.08 11.38
CA PRO A 59 -9.50 -2.63 11.59
C PRO A 59 -9.01 -1.65 10.51
N TRP A 60 -8.21 -0.67 10.92
CA TRP A 60 -7.59 0.28 10.00
C TRP A 60 -6.42 -0.39 9.30
N ILE A 61 -6.52 -0.52 7.99
CA ILE A 61 -5.58 -1.29 7.17
C ILE A 61 -4.90 -0.37 6.15
N HIS A 62 -3.57 -0.43 6.09
CA HIS A 62 -2.76 0.13 5.02
C HIS A 62 -2.18 -0.99 4.17
N GLY A 63 -2.18 -0.83 2.85
CA GLY A 63 -1.81 -1.87 1.91
C GLY A 63 -3.03 -2.64 1.37
N ARG A 64 -2.81 -3.84 0.85
CA ARG A 64 -3.85 -4.64 0.19
C ARG A 64 -4.73 -5.37 1.22
N ALA A 65 -6.05 -5.34 1.03
CA ALA A 65 -6.99 -6.08 1.88
C ALA A 65 -6.80 -7.60 1.81
N ASP A 66 -6.35 -8.13 0.67
CA ASP A 66 -6.14 -9.55 0.40
C ASP A 66 -4.67 -10.01 0.57
N ALA A 67 -3.82 -9.18 1.16
CA ALA A 67 -2.44 -9.54 1.46
C ALA A 67 -2.37 -10.84 2.27
N ARG A 68 -1.38 -11.69 1.98
CA ARG A 68 -1.17 -12.96 2.70
C ARG A 68 -0.82 -12.73 4.15
N PHE A 69 0.07 -11.76 4.41
CA PHE A 69 0.54 -11.45 5.75
C PHE A 69 -0.11 -10.17 6.27
N THR A 70 -0.42 -10.17 7.57
CA THR A 70 -0.82 -8.97 8.28
C THR A 70 0.21 -8.67 9.36
N VAL A 71 0.71 -7.44 9.36
CA VAL A 71 1.49 -6.87 10.44
C VAL A 71 0.55 -5.99 11.27
N THR A 72 0.21 -6.40 12.48
CA THR A 72 -0.52 -5.56 13.43
C THR A 72 0.50 -4.75 14.23
N LEU A 73 0.46 -3.43 14.10
CA LEU A 73 1.29 -2.50 14.86
C LEU A 73 0.53 -2.05 16.11
N TYR A 74 1.00 -2.47 17.28
CA TYR A 74 0.57 -1.91 18.56
C TYR A 74 1.34 -0.62 18.79
N ALA A 75 0.63 0.50 18.79
CA ALA A 75 1.25 1.81 18.80
C ALA A 75 0.57 2.79 19.74
N ASP A 76 1.40 3.69 20.24
CA ASP A 76 1.03 4.85 21.03
C ASP A 76 1.45 6.11 20.26
N LEU A 77 0.53 7.03 20.07
CA LEU A 77 0.76 8.26 19.28
C LEU A 77 1.70 9.27 19.96
N GLU A 78 1.90 9.12 21.27
CA GLU A 78 2.85 9.89 22.06
C GLU A 78 4.22 9.20 22.23
N CYS A 79 4.36 7.94 21.74
CA CYS A 79 5.60 7.20 21.88
C CYS A 79 6.62 7.63 20.81
N PRO A 80 7.80 8.17 21.19
CA PRO A 80 8.81 8.64 20.22
C PRO A 80 9.39 7.51 19.36
N TYR A 81 9.46 6.29 19.90
CA TYR A 81 9.88 5.12 19.12
C TYR A 81 8.87 4.75 18.05
N CYS A 82 7.56 4.87 18.32
CA CYS A 82 6.50 4.68 17.33
C CYS A 82 6.56 5.76 16.26
N GLN A 83 6.73 7.03 16.65
CA GLN A 83 6.86 8.16 15.75
C GLN A 83 8.02 7.96 14.74
N GLY A 84 9.18 7.51 15.23
CA GLY A 84 10.34 7.25 14.38
C GLY A 84 10.21 6.02 13.48
N TYR A 85 9.56 4.97 13.99
CA TYR A 85 9.44 3.69 13.29
C TYR A 85 8.29 3.65 12.25
N PHE A 86 7.16 4.25 12.56
CA PHE A 86 5.97 4.18 11.70
C PHE A 86 6.21 4.54 10.23
N PRO A 87 6.91 5.65 9.88
CA PRO A 87 7.18 5.98 8.49
C PRO A 87 8.05 4.94 7.77
N GLN A 88 8.95 4.26 8.49
CA GLN A 88 9.81 3.21 7.92
C GLN A 88 8.97 1.97 7.62
N LEU A 89 8.20 1.51 8.61
CA LEU A 89 7.31 0.37 8.46
C LEU A 89 6.30 0.59 7.32
N LYS A 90 5.69 1.78 7.24
CA LYS A 90 4.73 2.12 6.18
C LYS A 90 5.35 2.02 4.79
N ARG A 91 6.56 2.57 4.58
CA ARG A 91 7.29 2.45 3.30
C ARG A 91 7.63 1.01 2.97
N TRP A 92 8.01 0.23 3.98
CA TRP A 92 8.30 -1.18 3.78
C TRP A 92 7.04 -1.96 3.35
N ILE A 93 5.88 -1.70 3.96
CA ILE A 93 4.59 -2.27 3.54
C ILE A 93 4.26 -1.89 2.09
N ASP A 94 4.47 -0.62 1.70
CA ASP A 94 4.23 -0.15 0.33
C ASP A 94 5.11 -0.89 -0.71
N ALA A 95 6.31 -1.32 -0.31
CA ALA A 95 7.23 -2.09 -1.14
C ALA A 95 6.92 -3.60 -1.16
N ASN A 96 6.09 -4.11 -0.23
CA ASN A 96 5.80 -5.53 -0.06
C ASN A 96 4.29 -5.83 -0.19
N PRO A 97 3.75 -5.95 -1.41
CA PRO A 97 2.30 -6.03 -1.65
C PRO A 97 1.61 -7.28 -1.06
N ASP A 98 2.36 -8.30 -0.66
CA ASP A 98 1.85 -9.47 0.04
C ASP A 98 1.68 -9.25 1.55
N VAL A 99 1.98 -8.05 2.03
CA VAL A 99 1.86 -7.65 3.44
C VAL A 99 0.94 -6.45 3.56
N ASN A 100 0.07 -6.43 4.56
CA ASN A 100 -0.64 -5.23 4.98
C ASN A 100 -0.32 -4.86 6.42
N LEU A 101 -0.51 -3.59 6.74
CA LEU A 101 -0.37 -3.06 8.08
C LEU A 101 -1.75 -2.85 8.68
N GLN A 102 -1.98 -3.39 9.87
CA GLN A 102 -3.15 -3.12 10.69
C GLN A 102 -2.73 -2.31 11.91
N TRP A 103 -3.48 -1.24 12.18
CA TRP A 103 -3.26 -0.43 13.38
C TRP A 103 -3.98 -1.01 14.59
N HIS A 104 -3.33 -0.95 15.75
CA HIS A 104 -3.91 -1.30 17.05
C HIS A 104 -3.47 -0.29 18.11
N HIS A 105 -4.41 0.46 18.65
CA HIS A 105 -4.11 1.44 19.67
C HIS A 105 -3.66 0.79 20.97
N LEU A 106 -2.55 1.29 21.51
CA LEU A 106 -2.04 0.93 22.84
C LEU A 106 -1.47 2.18 23.52
N PRO A 107 -2.33 3.15 23.92
CA PRO A 107 -1.87 4.28 24.71
C PRO A 107 -1.28 3.80 26.03
N LEU A 108 -0.04 4.20 26.30
CA LEU A 108 0.65 3.83 27.55
C LEU A 108 0.21 4.75 28.67
N ALA A 109 0.04 4.21 29.86
CA ALA A 109 -0.44 4.97 31.02
C ALA A 109 0.43 6.21 31.36
N MET A 110 1.72 6.14 31.05
CA MET A 110 2.65 7.26 31.24
C MET A 110 2.45 8.41 30.23
N HIS A 111 1.78 8.15 29.11
CA HIS A 111 1.49 9.15 28.08
C HIS A 111 0.05 9.67 28.14
N GLU A 112 -0.76 9.19 29.10
CA GLU A 112 -2.13 9.69 29.27
C GLU A 112 -2.15 11.06 29.95
N PRO A 113 -3.12 11.96 29.63
CA PRO A 113 -4.26 11.72 28.74
C PRO A 113 -4.01 12.02 27.24
N ALA A 114 -2.80 12.45 26.86
CA ALA A 114 -2.49 12.90 25.52
C ALA A 114 -2.65 11.75 24.51
N ALA A 115 -2.03 10.60 24.77
CA ALA A 115 -2.09 9.44 23.89
C ALA A 115 -3.52 8.96 23.61
N GLY A 116 -4.37 8.91 24.65
CA GLY A 116 -5.77 8.54 24.51
C GLY A 116 -6.58 9.56 23.70
N ASN A 117 -6.31 10.86 23.88
CA ASN A 117 -6.98 11.93 23.12
C ASN A 117 -6.61 11.86 21.64
N GLU A 118 -5.35 11.61 21.32
CA GLU A 118 -4.85 11.48 19.96
C GLU A 118 -5.37 10.20 19.28
N ALA A 119 -5.41 9.08 20.00
CA ALA A 119 -6.02 7.85 19.53
C ALA A 119 -7.51 8.06 19.16
N ARG A 120 -8.26 8.77 19.99
CA ARG A 120 -9.67 9.13 19.70
C ARG A 120 -9.79 10.03 18.48
N LEU A 121 -8.87 10.98 18.27
CA LEU A 121 -8.85 11.82 17.07
C LEU A 121 -8.65 10.97 15.81
N ALA A 122 -7.71 10.04 15.83
CA ALA A 122 -7.45 9.14 14.69
C ALA A 122 -8.67 8.23 14.40
N GLU A 123 -9.29 7.64 15.45
CA GLU A 123 -10.52 6.84 15.30
C GLU A 123 -11.66 7.66 14.68
N CYS A 124 -11.88 8.89 15.17
CA CYS A 124 -12.94 9.75 14.63
C CYS A 124 -12.65 10.20 13.18
N ALA A 125 -11.40 10.47 12.84
CA ALA A 125 -11.04 10.76 11.45
C ALA A 125 -11.32 9.57 10.53
N GLY A 126 -11.04 8.36 11.02
CA GLY A 126 -11.37 7.12 10.33
C GLY A 126 -12.88 6.89 10.22
N GLU A 127 -13.66 7.13 11.27
CA GLU A 127 -15.12 7.01 11.23
C GLU A 127 -15.75 7.95 10.19
N VAL A 128 -15.22 9.17 10.03
CA VAL A 128 -15.76 10.18 9.12
C VAL A 128 -15.28 10.01 7.68
N GLU A 129 -14.00 9.67 7.47
CA GLU A 129 -13.35 9.65 6.15
C GLU A 129 -12.83 8.24 5.74
N GLY A 130 -13.14 7.21 6.53
CA GLY A 130 -12.68 5.84 6.29
C GLY A 130 -11.16 5.65 6.47
N GLN A 131 -10.62 4.63 5.82
CA GLN A 131 -9.20 4.26 5.90
C GLN A 131 -8.27 5.46 5.64
N VAL A 132 -8.59 6.27 4.64
CA VAL A 132 -7.79 7.44 4.26
C VAL A 132 -7.75 8.49 5.38
N GLY A 133 -8.89 8.76 6.01
CA GLY A 133 -9.01 9.71 7.13
C GLY A 133 -8.17 9.27 8.33
N PHE A 134 -8.27 7.97 8.69
CA PHE A 134 -7.50 7.41 9.78
C PHE A 134 -5.99 7.60 9.58
N TRP A 135 -5.46 7.14 8.44
CA TRP A 135 -4.01 7.21 8.19
C TRP A 135 -3.49 8.63 8.06
N LYS A 136 -4.27 9.55 7.48
CA LYS A 136 -3.94 10.98 7.47
C LYS A 136 -3.87 11.57 8.89
N ALA A 137 -4.80 11.19 9.77
CA ALA A 137 -4.78 11.65 11.15
C ALA A 137 -3.55 11.12 11.90
N VAL A 138 -3.22 9.84 11.78
CA VAL A 138 -2.01 9.26 12.38
C VAL A 138 -0.75 9.98 11.92
N GLU A 139 -0.59 10.19 10.61
CA GLU A 139 0.55 10.91 10.04
C GLU A 139 0.63 12.35 10.54
N TRP A 140 -0.52 13.03 10.59
CA TRP A 140 -0.59 14.39 11.07
C TRP A 140 -0.24 14.49 12.56
N ILE A 141 -0.78 13.58 13.39
CA ILE A 141 -0.49 13.55 14.83
C ILE A 141 1.01 13.36 15.06
N TYR A 142 1.63 12.36 14.42
CA TYR A 142 3.08 12.15 14.55
C TYR A 142 3.92 13.34 14.05
N GLY A 143 3.40 14.14 13.12
CA GLY A 143 4.05 15.37 12.67
C GLY A 143 3.89 16.55 13.64
N HIS A 144 2.97 16.47 14.62
CA HIS A 144 2.62 17.61 15.48
C HIS A 144 2.64 17.29 16.97
N THR A 145 2.77 16.03 17.37
CA THR A 145 2.96 15.68 18.79
C THR A 145 4.34 16.09 19.28
N GLN A 146 4.42 16.44 20.54
CA GLN A 146 5.68 16.67 21.27
C GLN A 146 6.23 15.36 21.85
N GLY A 147 5.40 14.30 21.87
CA GLY A 147 5.76 12.99 22.42
C GLY A 147 5.76 12.94 23.94
N GLU A 148 5.98 11.73 24.47
CA GLU A 148 6.16 11.48 25.91
C GLU A 148 5.02 12.00 26.80
N GLY A 149 3.77 11.97 26.29
CA GLY A 149 2.58 12.41 26.99
C GLY A 149 2.37 13.92 27.04
N GLN A 150 3.18 14.70 26.30
CA GLN A 150 3.07 16.15 26.26
C GLN A 150 1.95 16.67 25.33
N GLY A 151 1.47 15.81 24.43
CA GLY A 151 0.40 16.12 23.50
C GLY A 151 0.85 16.94 22.30
N LEU A 152 -0.12 17.45 21.58
CA LEU A 152 0.12 18.24 20.36
C LEU A 152 0.79 19.56 20.67
N GLN A 153 1.58 20.06 19.74
CA GLN A 153 2.21 21.39 19.80
C GLN A 153 1.16 22.48 20.03
N ALA A 154 1.51 23.51 20.80
CA ALA A 154 0.62 24.62 21.10
C ALA A 154 0.07 25.27 19.81
N GLY A 155 -1.26 25.38 19.72
CA GLY A 155 -1.94 25.93 18.53
C GLY A 155 -2.13 24.95 17.37
N ALA A 156 -1.62 23.72 17.45
CA ALA A 156 -1.86 22.69 16.45
C ALA A 156 -3.36 22.33 16.43
N THR A 157 -3.97 22.41 15.24
CA THR A 157 -5.36 22.03 15.03
C THR A 157 -5.41 21.09 13.83
N TYR A 158 -6.04 19.94 14.01
CA TYR A 158 -6.18 18.96 12.91
C TYR A 158 -6.96 19.57 11.74
N PRO A 159 -6.41 19.61 10.51
CA PRO A 159 -7.05 20.26 9.36
C PRO A 159 -8.40 19.66 8.96
N GLY A 160 -8.62 18.39 9.30
CA GLY A 160 -9.87 17.66 9.06
C GLY A 160 -10.95 17.89 10.13
N MET A 161 -10.85 18.92 10.98
CA MET A 161 -11.81 19.18 12.05
C MET A 161 -13.15 19.68 11.49
N THR A 162 -14.02 18.75 11.16
CA THR A 162 -15.38 18.98 10.68
C THR A 162 -16.39 18.89 11.81
N PRO A 163 -17.64 19.39 11.65
CA PRO A 163 -18.71 19.18 12.63
C PRO A 163 -18.98 17.69 12.91
N ALA A 164 -18.86 16.81 11.91
CA ALA A 164 -19.02 15.37 12.08
C ALA A 164 -17.91 14.78 12.95
N LEU A 165 -16.65 15.20 12.75
CA LEU A 165 -15.52 14.76 13.56
C LEU A 165 -15.64 15.27 14.99
N GLN A 166 -16.08 16.53 15.19
CA GLN A 166 -16.35 17.08 16.54
C GLN A 166 -17.45 16.30 17.26
N ALA A 167 -18.54 15.96 16.56
CA ALA A 167 -19.61 15.14 17.11
C ALA A 167 -19.12 13.72 17.50
N CYS A 168 -18.25 13.10 16.69
CA CYS A 168 -17.61 11.84 17.05
C CYS A 168 -16.78 11.97 18.32
N LEU A 169 -15.89 12.96 18.40
CA LEU A 169 -15.05 13.21 19.58
C LEU A 169 -15.85 13.47 20.85
N GLY A 170 -17.04 14.06 20.74
CA GLY A 170 -17.98 14.26 21.83
C GLY A 170 -18.76 13.00 22.24
N SER A 171 -18.64 11.90 21.51
CA SER A 171 -19.33 10.64 21.79
C SER A 171 -18.42 9.67 22.59
N PRO A 172 -18.99 8.64 23.25
CA PRO A 172 -18.20 7.63 23.95
C PRO A 172 -17.50 6.64 23.02
N ARG A 173 -17.98 6.50 21.77
CA ARG A 173 -17.54 5.45 20.82
C ARG A 173 -16.02 5.38 20.59
N PRO A 174 -15.29 6.47 20.26
CA PRO A 174 -13.86 6.38 20.02
C PRO A 174 -13.09 5.96 21.28
N GLN A 175 -13.55 6.37 22.47
CA GLN A 175 -12.98 5.95 23.74
C GLN A 175 -13.16 4.44 23.95
N GLU A 176 -14.35 3.92 23.67
CA GLU A 176 -14.67 2.49 23.80
C GLU A 176 -13.83 1.63 22.85
N VAL A 177 -13.55 2.13 21.62
CA VAL A 177 -12.67 1.44 20.66
C VAL A 177 -11.25 1.37 21.20
N VAL A 178 -10.69 2.50 21.62
CA VAL A 178 -9.32 2.57 22.16
C VAL A 178 -9.17 1.71 23.41
N GLN A 179 -10.13 1.76 24.32
CA GLN A 179 -10.11 0.96 25.53
C GLN A 179 -10.15 -0.54 25.21
N ARG A 180 -11.05 -0.98 24.34
CA ARG A 180 -11.14 -2.38 23.91
C ARG A 180 -9.83 -2.88 23.31
N GLN A 181 -9.20 -2.09 22.42
CA GLN A 181 -7.91 -2.44 21.83
C GLN A 181 -6.81 -2.51 22.91
N THR A 182 -6.77 -1.59 23.84
CA THR A 182 -5.83 -1.63 24.97
C THR A 182 -5.99 -2.91 25.78
N GLU A 183 -7.23 -3.31 26.09
CA GLU A 183 -7.51 -4.56 26.80
C GLU A 183 -7.13 -5.81 26.00
N GLU A 184 -7.33 -5.78 24.66
CA GLU A 184 -6.91 -6.85 23.76
C GLU A 184 -5.38 -7.01 23.76
N ALA A 185 -4.64 -5.90 23.68
CA ALA A 185 -3.18 -5.90 23.77
C ALA A 185 -2.68 -6.48 25.09
N GLN A 186 -3.31 -6.10 26.22
CA GLN A 186 -2.98 -6.64 27.55
C GLN A 186 -3.23 -8.16 27.62
N ARG A 187 -4.37 -8.65 27.09
CA ARG A 187 -4.66 -10.09 27.01
C ARG A 187 -3.63 -10.83 26.13
N ALA A 188 -3.16 -10.18 25.06
CA ALA A 188 -2.09 -10.69 24.21
C ALA A 188 -0.68 -10.54 24.83
N ARG A 189 -0.58 -10.01 26.05
CA ARG A 189 0.68 -9.73 26.79
C ARG A 189 1.61 -8.77 26.04
N VAL A 190 1.05 -7.85 25.28
CA VAL A 190 1.79 -6.74 24.68
C VAL A 190 1.77 -5.60 25.71
N SER A 191 2.95 -5.21 26.20
CA SER A 191 3.09 -4.23 27.28
C SER A 191 3.90 -2.99 26.90
N GLY A 192 4.32 -2.88 25.65
CA GLY A 192 5.13 -1.75 25.17
C GLY A 192 4.91 -1.47 23.69
N THR A 193 5.28 -0.26 23.30
CA THR A 193 5.15 0.23 21.95
C THR A 193 6.48 0.78 21.38
N PRO A 194 6.76 0.61 20.10
CA PRO A 194 6.00 -0.24 19.18
C PRO A 194 6.14 -1.73 19.50
N SER A 195 5.12 -2.51 19.23
CA SER A 195 5.19 -3.96 19.16
C SER A 195 4.47 -4.41 17.88
N LEU A 196 4.92 -5.50 17.29
CA LEU A 196 4.36 -6.05 16.06
C LEU A 196 3.82 -7.45 16.29
N GLN A 197 2.64 -7.74 15.77
CA GLN A 197 2.19 -9.12 15.59
C GLN A 197 2.16 -9.42 14.09
N LEU A 198 2.94 -10.40 13.67
CA LEU A 198 2.94 -10.90 12.31
C LEU A 198 2.04 -12.12 12.23
N GLN A 199 1.15 -12.15 11.23
CA GLN A 199 0.25 -13.28 11.00
C GLN A 199 0.29 -13.69 9.53
N ASP A 200 0.49 -14.99 9.27
CA ASP A 200 0.20 -15.60 7.97
C ASP A 200 -1.29 -15.99 7.93
N ARG A 201 -2.10 -15.25 7.16
CA ARG A 201 -3.54 -15.46 7.04
C ARG A 201 -3.92 -16.80 6.38
N ARG A 202 -2.98 -17.44 5.67
CA ARG A 202 -3.20 -18.75 5.04
C ARG A 202 -3.09 -19.90 6.03
N THR A 203 -2.16 -19.80 6.98
CA THR A 203 -1.91 -20.84 7.97
C THR A 203 -2.54 -20.54 9.33
N GLY A 204 -2.86 -19.27 9.59
CA GLY A 204 -3.33 -18.78 10.89
C GLY A 204 -2.20 -18.61 11.93
N LYS A 205 -0.95 -19.00 11.57
CA LYS A 205 0.19 -18.84 12.48
C LYS A 205 0.50 -17.37 12.71
N ALA A 206 0.86 -17.03 13.93
CA ALA A 206 1.24 -15.68 14.30
C ALA A 206 2.42 -15.69 15.29
N MET A 207 3.18 -14.59 15.31
CA MET A 207 4.20 -14.32 16.32
C MET A 207 4.19 -12.85 16.70
N THR A 208 4.60 -12.56 17.93
CA THR A 208 4.69 -11.18 18.44
C THR A 208 6.16 -10.82 18.66
N LEU A 209 6.54 -9.65 18.18
CA LEU A 209 7.88 -9.08 18.26
C LEU A 209 7.79 -7.74 19.00
N ALA A 210 8.69 -7.48 19.93
CA ALA A 210 8.73 -6.24 20.69
C ALA A 210 9.75 -5.27 20.10
N GLY A 211 9.41 -4.01 20.06
CA GLY A 211 10.27 -2.94 19.55
C GLY A 211 10.14 -2.71 18.03
N PRO A 212 10.91 -1.72 17.52
CA PRO A 212 11.09 -1.54 16.08
C PRO A 212 11.86 -2.73 15.52
N ILE A 213 11.36 -3.27 14.39
CA ILE A 213 11.93 -4.46 13.74
C ILE A 213 12.45 -4.05 12.38
N GLU A 214 13.70 -4.38 12.10
CA GLU A 214 14.34 -4.11 10.82
C GLU A 214 13.74 -4.95 9.67
N ASP A 215 13.83 -4.43 8.45
CA ASP A 215 13.23 -5.01 7.24
C ASP A 215 13.59 -6.50 7.04
N ASP A 216 14.88 -6.86 7.19
CA ASP A 216 15.37 -8.23 7.04
C ASP A 216 14.83 -9.17 8.13
N ALA A 217 14.64 -8.64 9.33
CA ALA A 217 14.06 -9.40 10.43
C ALA A 217 12.55 -9.64 10.23
N LEU A 218 11.83 -8.68 9.62
CA LEU A 218 10.44 -8.89 9.21
C LEU A 218 10.33 -10.00 8.16
N LEU A 219 11.18 -9.99 7.14
CA LEU A 219 11.22 -11.06 6.12
C LEU A 219 11.51 -12.41 6.74
N SER A 220 12.52 -12.48 7.61
CA SER A 220 12.90 -13.72 8.31
C SER A 220 11.76 -14.25 9.20
N ALA A 221 11.04 -13.37 9.90
CA ALA A 221 9.91 -13.74 10.73
C ALA A 221 8.73 -14.28 9.89
N MET A 222 8.49 -13.70 8.71
CA MET A 222 7.46 -14.22 7.78
C MET A 222 7.85 -15.60 7.23
N ASP A 223 9.11 -15.81 6.90
CA ASP A 223 9.61 -17.12 6.47
C ASP A 223 9.37 -18.19 7.54
N LEU A 224 9.63 -17.88 8.81
CA LEU A 224 9.34 -18.79 9.93
C LEU A 224 7.85 -19.14 10.03
N LEU A 225 6.95 -18.20 9.76
CA LEU A 225 5.50 -18.45 9.77
C LEU A 225 5.07 -19.36 8.60
N THR A 226 5.82 -19.36 7.49
CA THR A 226 5.47 -20.19 6.31
C THR A 226 5.96 -21.63 6.41
N HIS A 227 7.05 -21.88 7.14
CA HIS A 227 7.59 -23.23 7.28
C HIS A 227 6.67 -24.06 8.18
N SER A 228 6.17 -25.16 7.64
CA SER A 228 5.52 -26.19 8.44
C SER A 228 6.63 -26.95 9.17
N GLU A 229 6.59 -27.02 10.49
CA GLU A 229 7.33 -28.07 11.18
C GLU A 229 6.86 -29.42 10.62
N LYS A 230 7.79 -30.17 10.04
CA LYS A 230 7.57 -31.56 9.59
C LYS A 230 7.46 -32.47 10.79
#